data_d233dd09b7b77d51b96a2f74bf0de032
#
_entry.id   d233dd09b7b77d51b96a2f74bf0de032
#
_cell.length_a   1.000
_cell.length_b   1.000
_cell.length_c   1.000
_cell.angle_alpha   90.00
_cell.angle_beta   90.00
_cell.angle_gamma   90.00
#
_symmetry.space_group_name_H-M   'P 1'
#
loop_
_entity.id
_entity.type
_entity.pdbx_description
1 polymer ?
#
loop_
_entity_poly.entity_id
_entity_poly.type
_entity_poly.pdbx_seq_one_letter_code
_entity_poly.pdbx_strand_id
1 'polypeptide(L)'
;MAQKETSAHIPIIADIRRKAFKPVYLLMGEEPYYIDLITEEIIRHALKDEDRDFNQTIVYGADTDMPTILTASRRYPMMSERQLVVVKEMQMMRSIDDLLLYLQNPQPTTVLVLNYKNGTLKNKKIIAEINR
;
A
#
# COMPACT_ATOMS: atom_id res chain seq x y z
N MET A 1 9.28 22.36 0.25
CA MET A 1 8.35 21.27 0.06
C MET A 1 9.05 19.96 -0.28
N ALA A 2 9.91 19.95 -1.29
CA ALA A 2 10.69 18.75 -1.62
C ALA A 2 11.50 18.26 -0.42
N GLN A 3 12.02 19.17 0.36
CA GLN A 3 12.82 18.83 1.53
C GLN A 3 11.98 18.18 2.62
N LYS A 4 10.73 18.61 2.80
CA LYS A 4 9.80 17.95 3.73
C LYS A 4 9.47 16.55 3.27
N GLU A 5 9.22 16.36 1.98
CA GLU A 5 8.96 15.05 1.41
C GLU A 5 10.16 14.13 1.58
N THR A 6 11.36 14.66 1.34
CA THR A 6 12.60 13.92 1.52
C THR A 6 12.77 13.47 2.97
N SER A 7 12.45 14.34 3.92
CA SER A 7 12.55 14.02 5.34
C SER A 7 11.47 13.06 5.79
N ALA A 8 10.27 13.14 5.21
CA ALA A 8 9.11 12.37 5.65
C ALA A 8 9.28 10.87 5.42
N HIS A 9 10.05 10.46 4.42
CA HIS A 9 10.21 9.02 4.14
C HIS A 9 11.15 8.32 5.12
N ILE A 10 12.02 9.06 5.80
CA ILE A 10 13.01 8.47 6.71
C ILE A 10 12.37 7.71 7.87
N PRO A 11 11.42 8.30 8.65
CA PRO A 11 10.78 7.53 9.72
C PRO A 11 9.91 6.39 9.20
N ILE A 12 9.31 6.54 8.03
CA ILE A 12 8.51 5.48 7.43
C ILE A 12 9.41 4.27 7.12
N ILE A 13 10.55 4.50 6.51
CA ILE A 13 11.50 3.43 6.19
C ILE A 13 12.03 2.78 7.46
N ALA A 14 12.33 3.58 8.50
CA ALA A 14 12.79 3.04 9.77
C ALA A 14 11.75 2.08 10.38
N ASP A 15 10.46 2.46 10.35
CA ASP A 15 9.39 1.61 10.83
C ASP A 15 9.28 0.31 10.03
N ILE A 16 9.40 0.40 8.70
CA ILE A 16 9.37 -0.77 7.83
C ILE A 16 10.50 -1.73 8.17
N ARG A 17 11.70 -1.21 8.38
CA ARG A 17 12.86 -2.04 8.71
C ARG A 17 12.74 -2.72 10.07
N ARG A 18 12.01 -2.11 10.99
CA ARG A 18 11.67 -2.73 12.29
C ARG A 18 10.47 -3.65 12.21
N LYS A 19 9.89 -3.81 11.05
CA LYS A 19 8.67 -4.58 10.81
C LYS A 19 7.46 -4.04 11.57
N ALA A 20 7.44 -2.72 11.78
CA ALA A 20 6.30 -2.01 12.35
C ALA A 20 5.42 -1.50 11.21
N PHE A 21 4.66 -2.42 10.62
CA PHE A 21 3.86 -2.11 9.43
C PHE A 21 2.49 -1.55 9.78
N LYS A 22 2.06 -0.58 8.98
CA LYS A 22 0.67 -0.12 8.98
C LYS A 22 -0.15 -1.03 8.06
N PRO A 23 -1.46 -1.16 8.29
CA PRO A 23 -2.29 -2.00 7.42
C PRO A 23 -2.43 -1.45 6.01
N VAL A 24 -2.36 -0.14 5.83
CA VAL A 24 -2.51 0.48 4.51
C VAL A 24 -1.48 1.60 4.33
N TYR A 25 -0.82 1.59 3.19
CA TYR A 25 0.05 2.69 2.76
C TYR A 25 -0.51 3.26 1.47
N LEU A 26 -0.96 4.51 1.49
CA LEU A 26 -1.29 5.23 0.26
C LEU A 26 -0.13 6.18 -0.02
N LEU A 27 0.66 5.84 -1.02
CA LEU A 27 1.84 6.59 -1.40
C LEU A 27 1.51 7.39 -2.67
N MET A 28 1.47 8.70 -2.55
CA MET A 28 1.05 9.55 -3.66
C MET A 28 1.92 10.79 -3.76
N GLY A 29 1.91 11.40 -4.94
CA GLY A 29 2.68 12.59 -5.21
C GLY A 29 3.21 12.60 -6.63
N GLU A 30 3.85 13.71 -7.00
CA GLU A 30 4.43 13.87 -8.33
C GLU A 30 5.86 13.36 -8.41
N GLU A 31 6.47 13.07 -7.28
CA GLU A 31 7.84 12.55 -7.24
C GLU A 31 7.81 11.04 -7.07
N PRO A 32 7.90 10.27 -8.17
CA PRO A 32 7.80 8.82 -8.09
C PRO A 32 8.97 8.14 -7.36
N TYR A 33 10.10 8.82 -7.23
CA TYR A 33 11.27 8.24 -6.58
C TYR A 33 10.96 7.75 -5.17
N TYR A 34 10.28 8.56 -4.35
CA TYR A 34 9.99 8.19 -2.97
C TYR A 34 8.90 7.14 -2.86
N ILE A 35 7.94 7.17 -3.79
CA ILE A 35 6.91 6.14 -3.86
C ILE A 35 7.58 4.78 -4.11
N ASP A 36 8.46 4.70 -5.08
CA ASP A 36 9.17 3.47 -5.42
C ASP A 36 10.10 3.03 -4.30
N LEU A 37 10.81 3.98 -3.68
CA LEU A 37 11.74 3.67 -2.60
C LEU A 37 11.02 3.02 -1.41
N ILE A 38 9.91 3.62 -0.97
CA ILE A 38 9.14 3.09 0.15
C ILE A 38 8.53 1.73 -0.21
N THR A 39 7.97 1.61 -1.41
CA THR A 39 7.38 0.35 -1.88
C THR A 39 8.41 -0.77 -1.90
N GLU A 40 9.61 -0.51 -2.41
CA GLU A 40 10.67 -1.52 -2.43
C GLU A 40 11.10 -1.94 -1.03
N GLU A 41 11.14 -1.01 -0.09
CA GLU A 41 11.47 -1.34 1.30
C GLU A 41 10.39 -2.22 1.91
N ILE A 42 9.12 -1.95 1.64
CA ILE A 42 8.02 -2.79 2.13
C ILE A 42 8.14 -4.20 1.53
N ILE A 43 8.35 -4.29 0.22
CA ILE A 43 8.48 -5.59 -0.45
C ILE A 43 9.64 -6.39 0.14
N ARG A 44 10.74 -5.71 0.44
CA ARG A 44 11.92 -6.38 0.97
C ARG A 44 11.74 -6.91 2.40
N HIS A 45 10.95 -6.21 3.21
CA HIS A 45 10.88 -6.51 4.64
C HIS A 45 9.56 -7.11 5.13
N ALA A 46 8.50 -7.05 4.36
CA ALA A 46 7.18 -7.51 4.82
C ALA A 46 7.10 -9.01 5.01
N LEU A 47 7.73 -9.78 4.12
CA LEU A 47 7.63 -11.24 4.12
C LEU A 47 9.00 -11.87 4.06
N LYS A 48 9.13 -13.05 4.67
CA LYS A 48 10.28 -13.91 4.45
C LYS A 48 10.24 -14.44 3.01
N ASP A 49 11.41 -14.76 2.45
CA ASP A 49 11.48 -15.23 1.07
C ASP A 49 10.60 -16.45 0.82
N GLU A 50 10.58 -17.38 1.75
CA GLU A 50 9.79 -18.60 1.62
C GLU A 50 8.28 -18.37 1.66
N ASP A 51 7.83 -17.21 2.17
CA ASP A 51 6.41 -16.91 2.29
C ASP A 51 5.84 -16.15 1.08
N ARG A 52 6.72 -15.67 0.19
CA ARG A 52 6.27 -14.77 -0.88
C ARG A 52 5.38 -15.42 -1.92
N ASP A 53 5.61 -16.68 -2.23
CA ASP A 53 4.85 -17.35 -3.29
C ASP A 53 3.34 -17.36 -3.03
N PHE A 54 2.94 -17.49 -1.78
CA PHE A 54 1.53 -17.60 -1.41
C PHE A 54 0.96 -16.35 -0.75
N ASN A 55 1.82 -15.41 -0.36
CA ASN A 55 1.39 -14.28 0.46
C ASN A 55 1.73 -12.92 -0.13
N GLN A 56 2.27 -12.87 -1.34
CA GLN A 56 2.61 -11.62 -1.99
C GLN A 56 1.88 -11.49 -3.32
N THR A 57 1.19 -10.36 -3.49
CA THR A 57 0.51 -10.02 -4.73
C THR A 57 0.98 -8.63 -5.17
N ILE A 58 1.52 -8.53 -6.38
CA ILE A 58 1.93 -7.26 -6.95
C ILE A 58 1.22 -7.12 -8.30
N VAL A 59 0.38 -6.10 -8.44
CA VAL A 59 -0.41 -5.89 -9.66
C VAL A 59 -0.38 -4.42 -10.06
N TYR A 60 -0.77 -4.14 -11.29
CA TYR A 60 -0.86 -2.77 -11.81
C TYR A 60 -2.32 -2.34 -11.87
N GLY A 61 -2.58 -1.06 -11.58
CA GLY A 61 -3.94 -0.53 -11.55
C GLY A 61 -4.72 -0.73 -12.83
N ALA A 62 -4.06 -0.66 -14.00
CA ALA A 62 -4.71 -0.87 -15.28
C ALA A 62 -5.20 -2.31 -15.50
N ASP A 63 -4.63 -3.27 -14.76
CA ASP A 63 -4.89 -4.69 -14.96
C ASP A 63 -5.83 -5.28 -13.91
N THR A 64 -6.36 -4.48 -13.01
CA THR A 64 -7.18 -4.96 -11.90
C THR A 64 -8.26 -3.92 -11.56
N ASP A 65 -9.08 -4.24 -10.56
CA ASP A 65 -10.07 -3.31 -10.04
C ASP A 65 -10.06 -3.36 -8.51
N MET A 66 -10.71 -2.39 -7.89
CA MET A 66 -10.71 -2.26 -6.44
C MET A 66 -11.39 -3.45 -5.75
N PRO A 67 -12.56 -3.94 -6.20
CA PRO A 67 -13.15 -5.13 -5.56
C PRO A 67 -12.22 -6.33 -5.54
N THR A 68 -11.48 -6.58 -6.62
CA THR A 68 -10.52 -7.69 -6.69
C THR A 68 -9.41 -7.51 -5.66
N ILE A 69 -8.88 -6.29 -5.58
CA ILE A 69 -7.80 -5.97 -4.64
C ILE A 69 -8.28 -6.13 -3.19
N LEU A 70 -9.48 -5.66 -2.89
CA LEU A 70 -10.00 -5.74 -1.52
C LEU A 70 -10.34 -7.16 -1.12
N THR A 71 -10.83 -7.97 -2.05
CA THR A 71 -11.06 -9.39 -1.79
C THR A 71 -9.74 -10.08 -1.43
N ALA A 72 -8.69 -9.81 -2.18
CA ALA A 72 -7.36 -10.34 -1.88
C ALA A 72 -6.87 -9.86 -0.52
N SER A 73 -7.08 -8.59 -0.22
CA SER A 73 -6.59 -7.98 1.02
C SER A 73 -7.29 -8.52 2.27
N ARG A 74 -8.51 -9.03 2.15
CA ARG A 74 -9.24 -9.56 3.29
C ARG A 74 -8.95 -11.02 3.59
N ARG A 75 -8.17 -11.70 2.76
CA ARG A 75 -7.79 -13.07 3.03
C ARG A 75 -6.80 -13.14 4.19
N TYR A 76 -6.78 -14.29 4.85
CA TYR A 76 -5.76 -14.53 5.86
C TYR A 76 -4.49 -15.03 5.19
N PRO A 77 -3.31 -14.70 5.76
CA PRO A 77 -2.06 -15.21 5.21
C PRO A 77 -1.96 -16.73 5.33
N MET A 78 -1.24 -17.35 4.40
CA MET A 78 -1.03 -18.78 4.37
C MET A 78 0.30 -19.12 5.03
N MET A 79 0.23 -19.65 6.26
CA MET A 79 1.41 -20.08 6.99
C MET A 79 2.45 -18.96 7.15
N SER A 80 1.96 -17.73 7.34
CA SER A 80 2.80 -16.54 7.48
C SER A 80 2.12 -15.57 8.44
N GLU A 81 2.90 -14.68 9.02
CA GLU A 81 2.37 -13.66 9.92
C GLU A 81 1.51 -12.63 9.18
N ARG A 82 1.82 -12.40 7.92
CA ARG A 82 1.12 -11.37 7.13
C ARG A 82 1.14 -11.70 5.65
N GLN A 83 0.29 -11.01 4.91
CA GLN A 83 0.37 -11.01 3.45
C GLN A 83 0.59 -9.58 2.96
N LEU A 84 1.11 -9.48 1.75
CA LEU A 84 1.42 -8.20 1.12
C LEU A 84 0.64 -8.09 -0.19
N VAL A 85 -0.07 -6.97 -0.36
CA VAL A 85 -0.76 -6.66 -1.60
C VAL A 85 -0.27 -5.29 -2.06
N VAL A 86 0.35 -5.23 -3.23
CA VAL A 86 0.88 -3.99 -3.80
C VAL A 86 0.14 -3.68 -5.11
N VAL A 87 -0.44 -2.50 -5.18
CA VAL A 87 -1.06 -2.00 -6.41
C VAL A 87 -0.20 -0.86 -6.94
N LYS A 88 0.50 -1.13 -8.03
CA LYS A 88 1.30 -0.11 -8.72
C LYS A 88 0.40 0.65 -9.69
N GLU A 89 0.68 1.92 -9.90
CA GLU A 89 -0.06 2.76 -10.84
C GLU A 89 -1.58 2.79 -10.53
N MET A 90 -1.92 3.00 -9.28
CA MET A 90 -3.31 3.05 -8.82
C MET A 90 -4.12 4.12 -9.57
N GLN A 91 -3.47 5.21 -10.02
CA GLN A 91 -4.15 6.28 -10.75
C GLN A 91 -4.79 5.80 -12.06
N MET A 92 -4.40 4.61 -12.54
CA MET A 92 -4.95 4.01 -13.75
C MET A 92 -6.22 3.19 -13.48
N MET A 93 -6.65 3.06 -12.24
CA MET A 93 -7.87 2.33 -11.90
C MET A 93 -9.10 3.18 -12.22
N ARG A 94 -10.18 2.52 -12.68
CA ARG A 94 -11.40 3.23 -13.06
C ARG A 94 -12.13 3.81 -11.86
N SER A 95 -12.21 3.05 -10.77
CA SER A 95 -12.93 3.46 -9.58
C SER A 95 -12.21 2.96 -8.36
N ILE A 96 -12.17 3.78 -7.32
CA ILE A 96 -11.54 3.44 -6.05
C ILE A 96 -12.52 3.60 -4.88
N ASP A 97 -13.80 3.78 -5.17
CA ASP A 97 -14.79 4.13 -4.15
C ASP A 97 -14.92 3.07 -3.05
N ASP A 98 -14.77 1.80 -3.40
CA ASP A 98 -14.90 0.71 -2.43
C ASP A 98 -13.77 0.71 -1.39
N LEU A 99 -12.69 1.41 -1.66
CA LEU A 99 -11.55 1.50 -0.74
C LEU A 99 -11.96 2.08 0.61
N LEU A 100 -12.92 3.02 0.61
CA LEU A 100 -13.34 3.67 1.86
C LEU A 100 -13.85 2.66 2.89
N LEU A 101 -14.65 1.69 2.46
CA LEU A 101 -15.14 0.65 3.37
C LEU A 101 -14.02 -0.19 3.96
N TYR A 102 -13.05 -0.53 3.13
CA TYR A 102 -11.90 -1.30 3.60
C TYR A 102 -11.11 -0.50 4.67
N LEU A 103 -10.91 0.78 4.43
CA LEU A 103 -10.15 1.63 5.35
C LEU A 103 -10.82 1.78 6.71
N GLN A 104 -12.13 1.63 6.78
CA GLN A 104 -12.87 1.71 8.03
C GLN A 104 -12.65 0.47 8.90
N ASN A 105 -12.28 -0.65 8.29
CA ASN A 105 -12.01 -1.88 9.02
C ASN A 105 -10.99 -2.72 8.26
N PRO A 106 -9.72 -2.27 8.19
CA PRO A 106 -8.72 -2.99 7.42
C PRO A 106 -8.34 -4.31 8.06
N GLN A 107 -7.92 -5.27 7.24
CA GLN A 107 -7.47 -6.57 7.72
C GLN A 107 -6.11 -6.40 8.39
N PRO A 108 -5.99 -6.70 9.70
CA PRO A 108 -4.73 -6.43 10.42
C PRO A 108 -3.53 -7.23 9.92
N THR A 109 -3.75 -8.39 9.30
CA THR A 109 -2.67 -9.25 8.82
C THR A 109 -2.26 -8.96 7.37
N THR A 110 -2.86 -7.95 6.75
CA THR A 110 -2.53 -7.54 5.38
C THR A 110 -1.83 -6.20 5.39
N VAL A 111 -0.73 -6.10 4.64
CA VAL A 111 -0.12 -4.81 4.31
C VAL A 111 -0.55 -4.48 2.89
N LEU A 112 -1.41 -3.49 2.74
CA LEU A 112 -1.91 -3.03 1.45
C LEU A 112 -1.16 -1.77 1.05
N VAL A 113 -0.47 -1.81 -0.08
CA VAL A 113 0.32 -0.68 -0.58
C VAL A 113 -0.30 -0.20 -1.89
N LEU A 114 -0.65 1.07 -1.93
CA LEU A 114 -1.30 1.69 -3.08
C LEU A 114 -0.42 2.83 -3.58
N ASN A 115 0.10 2.69 -4.80
CA ASN A 115 0.95 3.70 -5.41
C ASN A 115 0.11 4.57 -6.36
N TYR A 116 -0.04 5.84 -6.01
CA TYR A 116 -0.76 6.82 -6.81
C TYR A 116 0.25 7.86 -7.31
N LYS A 117 0.73 7.69 -8.52
CA LYS A 117 1.79 8.52 -9.08
C LYS A 117 1.23 9.67 -9.90
N ASN A 118 2.09 10.68 -10.10
CA ASN A 118 1.81 11.84 -10.96
C ASN A 118 0.63 12.67 -10.50
N GLY A 119 0.49 12.79 -9.18
CA GLY A 119 -0.56 13.60 -8.59
C GLY A 119 -0.96 13.11 -7.23
N THR A 120 -2.07 13.61 -6.75
CA THR A 120 -2.62 13.20 -5.46
C THR A 120 -4.08 12.83 -5.60
N LEU A 121 -4.48 11.85 -4.81
CA LEU A 121 -5.87 11.43 -4.73
C LEU A 121 -6.71 12.58 -4.17
N LYS A 122 -7.85 12.85 -4.78
CA LYS A 122 -8.70 13.98 -4.39
C LYS A 122 -9.93 13.61 -3.57
N ASN A 123 -10.15 12.32 -3.34
CA ASN A 123 -11.28 11.87 -2.54
C ASN A 123 -11.05 12.19 -1.07
N LYS A 124 -11.77 13.18 -0.57
CA LYS A 124 -11.56 13.69 0.79
C LYS A 124 -11.89 12.67 1.87
N LYS A 125 -12.89 11.82 1.64
CA LYS A 125 -13.28 10.80 2.61
C LYS A 125 -12.20 9.73 2.76
N ILE A 126 -11.63 9.31 1.66
CA ILE A 126 -10.54 8.31 1.68
C ILE A 126 -9.31 8.90 2.36
N ILE A 127 -8.93 10.12 2.04
CA ILE A 127 -7.80 10.78 2.65
C ILE A 127 -7.99 10.92 4.16
N ALA A 128 -9.19 11.30 4.60
CA ALA A 128 -9.49 11.44 6.01
C ALA A 128 -9.37 10.10 6.76
N GLU A 129 -9.87 9.01 6.16
CA GLU A 129 -9.78 7.69 6.79
C GLU A 129 -8.32 7.21 6.92
N ILE A 130 -7.51 7.44 5.90
CA ILE A 130 -6.10 7.04 5.94
C ILE A 130 -5.34 7.79 7.03
N ASN A 131 -5.69 9.04 7.26
CA ASN A 131 -5.00 9.88 8.24
C ASN A 131 -5.50 9.67 9.67
N ARG A 132 -6.49 8.81 9.88
CA ARG A 132 -6.91 8.43 11.22
C ARG A 132 -5.93 7.38 11.79
#